data_d7ab6e0b9b2fb414f83df4059edfe61f
#
_entry.id   d7ab6e0b9b2fb414f83df4059edfe61f
#
_cell.length_a   1.000
_cell.length_b   1.000
_cell.length_c   1.000
_cell.angle_alpha   90.00
_cell.angle_beta   90.00
_cell.angle_gamma   90.00
#
_symmetry.space_group_name_H-M   'P 1'
#
loop_
_entity.id
_entity.type
_entity.pdbx_description
1 polymer ?
#
loop_
_entity_poly.entity_id
_entity_poly.type
_entity_poly.pdbx_seq_one_letter_code
_entity_poly.pdbx_strand_id
1 'polypeptide(L)'
;LTAITLDDVKAYAKTLYEKVYITGMIHGNWSDKEAMQSVDSLLSALGSKPLPENERFEQVVEVMPQGERFRFSREVADNNNSLAYAIQVGEKDFSLLAKASMIASVVESDFYTQMRTNQQLGYIVWSFNQRIEDRIFFRLVIQSSTHGPFELSKRVNAWMASTEKLFSKLTDQEFERHQQSLIVALEKKGDSIGAIAGDLYSLAADEKGDFRFKKKLIQAVKDLKKEGVAKTAGKIFRDDSTPRLEVLMRAKGSKEKVPEGVITETKKFKNQLN
;
A
#
# COMPACT_ATOMS: atom_id res chain seq x y z
N LEU A 1 -21.46 19.29 10.47
CA LEU A 1 -20.96 20.47 9.73
C LEU A 1 -21.86 21.71 9.89
N THR A 2 -23.16 21.55 10.16
CA THR A 2 -24.13 22.66 10.30
C THR A 2 -23.89 23.58 11.49
N ALA A 3 -23.04 23.19 12.45
CA ALA A 3 -22.72 23.99 13.64
C ALA A 3 -21.37 24.74 13.54
N ILE A 4 -20.61 24.57 12.44
CA ILE A 4 -19.29 25.19 12.26
C ILE A 4 -19.48 26.55 11.59
N THR A 5 -18.99 27.62 12.22
CA THR A 5 -18.98 28.98 11.70
C THR A 5 -17.69 29.32 10.97
N LEU A 6 -17.70 30.42 10.20
CA LEU A 6 -16.47 30.92 9.56
C LEU A 6 -15.41 31.31 10.60
N ASP A 7 -15.80 31.79 11.76
CA ASP A 7 -14.86 32.20 12.82
C ASP A 7 -14.21 30.98 13.48
N ASP A 8 -14.94 29.86 13.60
CA ASP A 8 -14.33 28.57 14.03
C ASP A 8 -13.26 28.11 13.06
N VAL A 9 -13.51 28.21 11.75
CA VAL A 9 -12.55 27.85 10.71
C VAL A 9 -11.31 28.75 10.77
N LYS A 10 -11.50 30.07 10.94
CA LYS A 10 -10.37 31.01 11.09
C LYS A 10 -9.55 30.75 12.34
N ALA A 11 -10.24 30.51 13.48
CA ALA A 11 -9.56 30.17 14.73
C ALA A 11 -8.75 28.89 14.61
N TYR A 12 -9.32 27.85 14.00
CA TYR A 12 -8.61 26.60 13.74
C TYR A 12 -7.40 26.77 12.81
N ALA A 13 -7.58 27.51 11.70
CA ALA A 13 -6.49 27.82 10.79
C ALA A 13 -5.32 28.54 11.49
N LYS A 14 -5.63 29.51 12.37
CA LYS A 14 -4.60 30.19 13.17
C LYS A 14 -3.83 29.22 14.06
N THR A 15 -4.50 28.30 14.73
CA THR A 15 -3.88 27.25 15.54
C THR A 15 -3.03 26.31 14.68
N LEU A 16 -3.54 25.91 13.51
CA LEU A 16 -2.84 25.00 12.60
C LEU A 16 -1.51 25.58 12.09
N TYR A 17 -1.46 26.87 11.84
CA TYR A 17 -0.28 27.56 11.31
C TYR A 17 0.59 28.22 12.38
N GLU A 18 0.29 28.06 13.67
CA GLU A 18 1.09 28.66 14.75
C GLU A 18 2.52 28.07 14.78
N LYS A 19 2.62 26.74 14.65
CA LYS A 19 3.89 26.02 14.54
C LYS A 19 3.83 25.09 13.33
N VAL A 20 4.86 25.10 12.49
CA VAL A 20 4.89 24.27 11.29
C VAL A 20 6.23 23.58 11.12
N TYR A 21 6.18 22.36 10.58
CA TYR A 21 7.30 21.67 9.95
C TYR A 21 7.00 21.56 8.46
N ILE A 22 7.87 22.10 7.62
CA ILE A 22 7.65 22.17 6.18
C ILE A 22 8.72 21.34 5.48
N THR A 23 8.29 20.37 4.69
CA THR A 23 9.15 19.70 3.71
C THR A 23 8.70 20.17 2.33
N GLY A 24 9.62 20.72 1.56
CA GLY A 24 9.33 21.24 0.23
C GLY A 24 10.40 20.85 -0.77
N MET A 25 10.04 20.91 -2.04
CA MET A 25 10.96 20.74 -3.16
C MET A 25 10.62 21.75 -4.24
N ILE A 26 11.65 22.39 -4.77
CA ILE A 26 11.54 23.26 -5.94
C ILE A 26 12.23 22.55 -7.11
N HIS A 27 11.50 22.35 -8.21
CA HIS A 27 12.03 21.71 -9.40
C HIS A 27 11.62 22.50 -10.64
N GLY A 28 12.59 22.80 -11.52
CA GLY A 28 12.37 23.56 -12.75
C GLY A 28 13.53 24.49 -13.08
N ASN A 29 13.26 25.53 -13.86
CA ASN A 29 14.26 26.53 -14.23
C ASN A 29 14.39 27.61 -13.14
N TRP A 30 14.98 27.23 -12.01
CA TRP A 30 15.22 28.10 -10.86
C TRP A 30 16.71 28.14 -10.54
N SER A 31 17.21 29.34 -10.22
CA SER A 31 18.51 29.45 -9.56
C SER A 31 18.36 29.21 -8.05
N ASP A 32 19.44 28.82 -7.38
CA ASP A 32 19.45 28.62 -5.92
C ASP A 32 18.96 29.87 -5.18
N LYS A 33 19.33 31.08 -5.68
CA LYS A 33 18.87 32.33 -5.11
C LYS A 33 17.35 32.52 -5.19
N GLU A 34 16.77 32.28 -6.33
CA GLU A 34 15.31 32.40 -6.54
C GLU A 34 14.55 31.35 -5.68
N ALA A 35 15.06 30.14 -5.62
CA ALA A 35 14.51 29.08 -4.76
C ALA A 35 14.52 29.51 -3.28
N MET A 36 15.65 30.00 -2.77
CA MET A 36 15.75 30.49 -1.40
C MET A 36 14.83 31.68 -1.13
N GLN A 37 14.77 32.65 -2.05
CA GLN A 37 13.85 33.79 -1.92
C GLN A 37 12.37 33.37 -1.85
N SER A 38 12.00 32.34 -2.60
CA SER A 38 10.63 31.80 -2.56
C SER A 38 10.32 31.14 -1.22
N VAL A 39 11.28 30.39 -0.65
CA VAL A 39 11.15 29.81 0.69
C VAL A 39 11.04 30.91 1.75
N ASP A 40 11.89 31.92 1.71
CA ASP A 40 11.87 33.04 2.66
C ASP A 40 10.55 33.81 2.59
N SER A 41 10.01 34.01 1.37
CA SER A 41 8.72 34.66 1.16
C SER A 41 7.59 33.84 1.76
N LEU A 42 7.60 32.51 1.56
CA LEU A 42 6.61 31.60 2.15
C LEU A 42 6.67 31.63 3.68
N LEU A 43 7.86 31.51 4.27
CA LEU A 43 8.04 31.52 5.72
C LEU A 43 7.58 32.86 6.33
N SER A 44 7.92 33.97 5.66
CA SER A 44 7.50 35.32 6.07
C SER A 44 5.97 35.50 6.00
N ALA A 45 5.34 34.99 4.94
CA ALA A 45 3.89 35.06 4.78
C ALA A 45 3.13 34.20 5.81
N LEU A 46 3.67 33.04 6.17
CA LEU A 46 3.09 32.16 7.18
C LEU A 46 3.21 32.76 8.59
N GLY A 47 4.32 33.44 8.89
CA GLY A 47 4.61 33.98 10.22
C GLY A 47 4.65 32.90 11.33
N SER A 48 4.81 31.65 10.97
CA SER A 48 4.76 30.49 11.86
C SER A 48 6.07 30.30 12.60
N LYS A 49 6.01 29.68 13.79
CA LYS A 49 7.20 29.21 14.50
C LYS A 49 7.60 27.81 13.99
N PRO A 50 8.88 27.44 14.04
CA PRO A 50 9.29 26.06 13.76
C PRO A 50 8.62 25.08 14.73
N LEU A 51 8.08 23.99 14.21
CA LEU A 51 7.58 22.88 15.03
C LEU A 51 8.78 22.10 15.59
N PRO A 52 8.93 21.97 16.92
CA PRO A 52 9.99 21.17 17.51
C PRO A 52 9.99 19.73 17.02
N GLU A 53 11.16 19.11 16.94
CA GLU A 53 11.30 17.76 16.40
C GLU A 53 10.49 16.72 17.17
N ASN A 54 10.45 16.82 18.47
CA ASN A 54 9.68 15.95 19.36
C ASN A 54 8.16 16.19 19.32
N GLU A 55 7.70 17.27 18.68
CA GLU A 55 6.28 17.55 18.45
C GLU A 55 5.83 17.17 17.03
N ARG A 56 6.74 16.72 16.16
CA ARG A 56 6.40 16.33 14.79
C ARG A 56 5.58 15.05 14.81
N PHE A 57 4.52 15.04 14.00
CA PHE A 57 3.74 13.82 13.82
C PHE A 57 4.56 12.81 13.01
N GLU A 58 4.74 11.64 13.57
CA GLU A 58 5.27 10.49 12.84
C GLU A 58 4.16 9.49 12.60
N GLN A 59 4.04 9.08 11.35
CA GLN A 59 3.11 8.00 11.02
C GLN A 59 3.67 6.69 11.53
N VAL A 60 2.91 6.01 12.38
CA VAL A 60 3.26 4.70 12.91
C VAL A 60 2.41 3.65 12.22
N VAL A 61 3.04 2.57 11.80
CA VAL A 61 2.36 1.38 11.26
C VAL A 61 2.31 0.33 12.33
N GLU A 62 1.10 -0.06 12.72
CA GLU A 62 0.91 -1.15 13.68
C GLU A 62 1.40 -2.46 13.09
N VAL A 63 2.22 -3.17 13.83
CA VAL A 63 2.79 -4.45 13.41
C VAL A 63 1.88 -5.57 13.88
N MET A 64 1.29 -6.29 12.96
CA MET A 64 0.50 -7.47 13.30
C MET A 64 1.42 -8.57 13.86
N PRO A 65 1.11 -9.14 15.05
CA PRO A 65 1.90 -10.21 15.60
C PRO A 65 1.96 -11.44 14.70
N GLN A 66 3.06 -12.19 14.78
CA GLN A 66 3.26 -13.42 14.01
C GLN A 66 2.16 -14.44 14.34
N GLY A 67 1.57 -15.05 13.33
CA GLY A 67 0.48 -16.03 13.46
C GLY A 67 -0.91 -15.40 13.56
N GLU A 68 -1.03 -14.09 13.75
CA GLU A 68 -2.32 -13.45 13.93
C GLU A 68 -3.06 -13.24 12.59
N ARG A 69 -4.36 -13.49 12.65
CA ARG A 69 -5.29 -13.33 11.53
C ARG A 69 -6.49 -12.53 11.97
N PHE A 70 -6.49 -11.26 11.62
CA PHE A 70 -7.60 -10.37 11.92
C PHE A 70 -8.64 -10.43 10.81
N ARG A 71 -9.91 -10.52 11.20
CA ARG A 71 -11.04 -10.46 10.28
C ARG A 71 -12.02 -9.40 10.76
N PHE A 72 -12.18 -8.36 9.98
CA PHE A 72 -13.10 -7.26 10.27
C PHE A 72 -14.22 -7.23 9.23
N SER A 73 -15.47 -7.15 9.67
CA SER A 73 -16.62 -7.02 8.77
C SER A 73 -17.56 -5.92 9.21
N ARG A 74 -18.01 -5.14 8.25
CA ARG A 74 -19.02 -4.11 8.46
C ARG A 74 -19.99 -4.06 7.28
N GLU A 75 -21.25 -3.75 7.57
CA GLU A 75 -22.21 -3.37 6.54
C GLU A 75 -21.96 -1.89 6.13
N VAL A 76 -21.98 -1.62 4.85
CA VAL A 76 -21.80 -0.30 4.26
C VAL A 76 -23.04 0.13 3.50
N ALA A 77 -23.21 1.45 3.28
CA ALA A 77 -24.35 1.98 2.53
C ALA A 77 -24.25 1.79 1.01
N ASP A 78 -23.24 1.05 0.53
CA ASP A 78 -23.00 0.72 -0.88
C ASP A 78 -23.74 -0.56 -1.27
N ASN A 79 -24.03 -0.70 -2.56
CA ASN A 79 -24.66 -1.90 -3.13
C ASN A 79 -23.65 -3.01 -3.47
N ASN A 80 -22.37 -2.75 -3.36
CA ASN A 80 -21.30 -3.70 -3.61
C ASN A 80 -20.72 -4.23 -2.31
N ASN A 81 -20.42 -5.52 -2.31
CA ASN A 81 -19.57 -6.15 -1.33
C ASN A 81 -18.11 -5.93 -1.69
N SER A 82 -17.20 -5.97 -0.72
CA SER A 82 -15.78 -5.99 -1.02
C SER A 82 -14.97 -6.81 -0.02
N LEU A 83 -13.88 -7.33 -0.53
CA LEU A 83 -12.82 -7.99 0.21
C LEU A 83 -11.52 -7.23 -0.04
N ALA A 84 -10.80 -6.90 1.04
CA ALA A 84 -9.43 -6.42 0.98
C ALA A 84 -8.56 -7.21 1.95
N TYR A 85 -7.57 -7.91 1.42
CA TYR A 85 -6.49 -8.53 2.20
C TYR A 85 -5.34 -7.56 2.38
N ALA A 86 -4.76 -7.57 3.58
CA ALA A 86 -3.45 -7.03 3.88
C ALA A 86 -2.61 -8.13 4.52
N ILE A 87 -1.69 -8.69 3.76
CA ILE A 87 -0.75 -9.71 4.24
C ILE A 87 0.55 -9.00 4.57
N GLN A 88 0.97 -9.04 5.84
CA GLN A 88 2.20 -8.38 6.28
C GLN A 88 3.41 -9.22 5.87
N VAL A 89 4.15 -8.74 4.88
CA VAL A 89 5.31 -9.47 4.31
C VAL A 89 6.53 -9.36 5.22
N GLY A 90 6.77 -8.16 5.75
CA GLY A 90 7.89 -7.90 6.65
C GLY A 90 8.32 -6.44 6.68
N GLU A 91 9.45 -6.21 7.33
CA GLU A 91 10.11 -4.91 7.38
C GLU A 91 10.79 -4.59 6.05
N LYS A 92 10.88 -3.30 5.72
CA LYS A 92 11.46 -2.81 4.49
C LYS A 92 12.96 -3.08 4.43
N ASP A 93 13.35 -3.95 3.52
CA ASP A 93 14.69 -4.01 2.95
C ASP A 93 14.60 -4.16 1.43
N PHE A 94 15.68 -3.87 0.71
CA PHE A 94 15.66 -3.88 -0.76
C PHE A 94 15.44 -5.29 -1.34
N SER A 95 15.98 -6.33 -0.70
CA SER A 95 15.80 -7.71 -1.13
C SER A 95 14.35 -8.15 -1.00
N LEU A 96 13.72 -7.84 0.16
CA LEU A 96 12.33 -8.20 0.39
C LEU A 96 11.39 -7.39 -0.51
N LEU A 97 11.66 -6.09 -0.71
CA LEU A 97 10.88 -5.25 -1.62
C LEU A 97 10.96 -5.73 -3.07
N ALA A 98 12.16 -6.09 -3.53
CA ALA A 98 12.36 -6.67 -4.86
C ALA A 98 11.61 -8.00 -5.02
N LYS A 99 11.68 -8.91 -4.01
CA LYS A 99 10.92 -10.16 -4.02
C LYS A 99 9.42 -9.92 -4.04
N ALA A 100 8.90 -9.00 -3.21
CA ALA A 100 7.47 -8.67 -3.17
C ALA A 100 7.00 -8.10 -4.51
N SER A 101 7.79 -7.22 -5.15
CA SER A 101 7.49 -6.67 -6.49
C SER A 101 7.50 -7.75 -7.55
N MET A 102 8.46 -8.68 -7.50
CA MET A 102 8.53 -9.80 -8.42
C MET A 102 7.34 -10.75 -8.26
N ILE A 103 6.97 -11.07 -7.02
CA ILE A 103 5.79 -11.90 -6.72
C ILE A 103 4.53 -11.21 -7.26
N ALA A 104 4.36 -9.90 -7.02
CA ALA A 104 3.22 -9.15 -7.54
C ALA A 104 3.13 -9.25 -9.07
N SER A 105 4.24 -9.04 -9.78
CA SER A 105 4.31 -9.16 -11.24
C SER A 105 3.95 -10.55 -11.75
N VAL A 106 4.40 -11.61 -11.07
CA VAL A 106 4.10 -13.01 -11.47
C VAL A 106 2.65 -13.37 -11.26
N VAL A 107 2.03 -12.95 -10.14
CA VAL A 107 0.67 -13.38 -9.79
C VAL A 107 -0.43 -12.50 -10.37
N GLU A 108 -0.14 -11.28 -10.82
CA GLU A 108 -1.13 -10.29 -11.25
C GLU A 108 -2.09 -10.83 -12.31
N SER A 109 -1.54 -11.36 -13.40
CA SER A 109 -2.32 -11.89 -14.52
C SER A 109 -3.13 -13.13 -14.13
N ASP A 110 -2.55 -14.02 -13.33
CA ASP A 110 -3.24 -15.24 -12.88
C ASP A 110 -4.38 -14.88 -11.92
N PHE A 111 -4.13 -14.03 -10.92
CA PHE A 111 -5.16 -13.58 -9.99
C PHE A 111 -6.33 -12.91 -10.71
N TYR A 112 -6.02 -11.99 -11.62
CA TYR A 112 -7.04 -11.32 -12.42
C TYR A 112 -7.84 -12.32 -13.25
N THR A 113 -7.17 -13.22 -13.98
CA THR A 113 -7.82 -14.22 -14.82
C THR A 113 -8.71 -15.16 -14.01
N GLN A 114 -8.18 -15.68 -12.89
CA GLN A 114 -8.93 -16.61 -12.05
C GLN A 114 -10.15 -15.95 -11.38
N MET A 115 -9.97 -14.75 -10.80
CA MET A 115 -11.03 -14.10 -10.03
C MET A 115 -12.03 -13.37 -10.92
N ARG A 116 -11.55 -12.64 -11.93
CA ARG A 116 -12.41 -11.82 -12.78
C ARG A 116 -12.96 -12.57 -13.98
N THR A 117 -12.09 -13.26 -14.74
CA THR A 117 -12.50 -13.87 -16.01
C THR A 117 -13.19 -15.20 -15.80
N ASN A 118 -12.54 -16.13 -15.07
CA ASN A 118 -13.03 -17.49 -14.93
C ASN A 118 -14.18 -17.61 -13.91
N GLN A 119 -14.05 -16.93 -12.76
CA GLN A 119 -15.05 -17.02 -11.69
C GLN A 119 -16.02 -15.83 -11.68
N GLN A 120 -15.77 -14.78 -12.45
CA GLN A 120 -16.62 -13.59 -12.59
C GLN A 120 -17.01 -12.97 -11.24
N LEU A 121 -16.05 -12.93 -10.29
CA LEU A 121 -16.31 -12.49 -8.93
C LEU A 121 -16.59 -10.99 -8.80
N GLY A 122 -16.08 -10.16 -9.73
CA GLY A 122 -16.31 -8.73 -9.65
C GLY A 122 -15.62 -7.91 -10.74
N TYR A 123 -15.91 -6.62 -10.76
CA TYR A 123 -15.31 -5.67 -11.71
C TYR A 123 -13.92 -5.22 -11.27
N ILE A 124 -13.74 -4.91 -9.98
CA ILE A 124 -12.44 -4.56 -9.41
C ILE A 124 -11.82 -5.84 -8.86
N VAL A 125 -10.69 -6.24 -9.44
CA VAL A 125 -9.89 -7.38 -9.00
C VAL A 125 -8.43 -6.99 -9.12
N TRP A 126 -7.74 -6.77 -8.01
CA TRP A 126 -6.36 -6.31 -7.96
C TRP A 126 -5.51 -7.13 -7.01
N SER A 127 -4.25 -7.36 -7.41
CA SER A 127 -3.18 -7.89 -6.56
C SER A 127 -1.94 -7.02 -6.72
N PHE A 128 -1.36 -6.58 -5.62
CA PHE A 128 -0.17 -5.72 -5.65
C PHE A 128 0.57 -5.76 -4.31
N ASN A 129 1.85 -5.38 -4.35
CA ASN A 129 2.58 -5.06 -3.13
C ASN A 129 2.40 -3.58 -2.79
N GLN A 130 2.32 -3.28 -1.52
CA GLN A 130 2.23 -1.91 -0.99
C GLN A 130 3.24 -1.73 0.13
N ARG A 131 3.98 -0.63 0.06
CA ARG A 131 4.77 -0.18 1.18
C ARG A 131 4.00 0.89 1.95
N ILE A 132 3.99 0.78 3.26
CA ILE A 132 3.51 1.80 4.18
C ILE A 132 4.63 1.98 5.19
N GLU A 133 5.26 3.15 5.20
CA GLU A 133 6.45 3.45 5.98
C GLU A 133 7.55 2.39 5.82
N ASP A 134 7.90 1.71 6.91
CA ASP A 134 8.91 0.66 6.98
C ASP A 134 8.36 -0.75 6.78
N ARG A 135 7.08 -0.91 6.41
CA ARG A 135 6.42 -2.22 6.26
C ARG A 135 6.01 -2.49 4.83
N ILE A 136 6.19 -3.73 4.43
CA ILE A 136 5.75 -4.24 3.13
C ILE A 136 4.52 -5.12 3.34
N PHE A 137 3.47 -4.83 2.60
CA PHE A 137 2.23 -5.60 2.56
C PHE A 137 2.00 -6.15 1.16
N PHE A 138 1.40 -7.33 1.09
CA PHE A 138 0.79 -7.83 -0.13
C PHE A 138 -0.72 -7.63 -0.04
N ARG A 139 -1.30 -7.07 -1.09
CA ARG A 139 -2.72 -6.71 -1.14
C ARG A 139 -3.45 -7.53 -2.17
N LEU A 140 -4.64 -8.01 -1.79
CA LEU A 140 -5.60 -8.62 -2.71
C LEU A 140 -6.93 -7.92 -2.49
N VAL A 141 -7.54 -7.41 -3.56
CA VAL A 141 -8.77 -6.61 -3.47
C VAL A 141 -9.77 -7.10 -4.50
N ILE A 142 -11.01 -7.35 -4.06
CA ILE A 142 -12.14 -7.67 -4.94
C ILE A 142 -13.35 -6.85 -4.51
N GLN A 143 -14.00 -6.18 -5.47
CA GLN A 143 -15.32 -5.58 -5.29
C GLN A 143 -16.33 -6.34 -6.15
N SER A 144 -17.44 -6.74 -5.56
CA SER A 144 -18.44 -7.59 -6.18
C SER A 144 -19.86 -7.10 -5.92
N SER A 145 -20.67 -7.06 -6.98
CA SER A 145 -22.12 -6.82 -6.87
C SER A 145 -22.93 -8.12 -6.68
N THR A 146 -22.28 -9.28 -6.85
CA THR A 146 -22.97 -10.59 -6.90
C THR A 146 -22.55 -11.57 -5.82
N HIS A 147 -21.34 -11.45 -5.26
CA HIS A 147 -20.79 -12.36 -4.26
C HIS A 147 -20.57 -11.64 -2.94
N GLY A 148 -20.93 -12.28 -1.82
CA GLY A 148 -20.68 -11.76 -0.49
C GLY A 148 -19.20 -11.84 -0.09
N PRO A 149 -18.75 -11.02 0.85
CA PRO A 149 -17.31 -10.89 1.16
C PRO A 149 -16.72 -12.17 1.77
N PHE A 150 -17.51 -13.00 2.45
CA PHE A 150 -17.02 -14.27 3.02
C PHE A 150 -16.84 -15.33 1.93
N GLU A 151 -17.70 -15.35 0.90
CA GLU A 151 -17.49 -16.20 -0.28
C GLU A 151 -16.26 -15.72 -1.07
N LEU A 152 -16.08 -14.40 -1.25
CA LEU A 152 -14.88 -13.85 -1.86
C LEU A 152 -13.61 -14.27 -1.10
N SER A 153 -13.63 -14.19 0.24
CA SER A 153 -12.52 -14.64 1.09
C SER A 153 -12.20 -16.12 0.87
N LYS A 154 -13.22 -17.00 0.83
CA LYS A 154 -13.05 -18.43 0.56
C LYS A 154 -12.36 -18.68 -0.79
N ARG A 155 -12.80 -17.97 -1.85
CA ARG A 155 -12.24 -18.09 -3.21
C ARG A 155 -10.80 -17.62 -3.27
N VAL A 156 -10.50 -16.48 -2.64
CA VAL A 156 -9.13 -15.93 -2.56
C VAL A 156 -8.21 -16.87 -1.77
N ASN A 157 -8.66 -17.44 -0.65
CA ASN A 157 -7.88 -18.42 0.10
C ASN A 157 -7.58 -19.70 -0.72
N ALA A 158 -8.55 -20.18 -1.48
CA ALA A 158 -8.33 -21.32 -2.38
C ALA A 158 -7.31 -21.00 -3.48
N TRP A 159 -7.36 -19.78 -4.03
CA TRP A 159 -6.37 -19.32 -4.99
C TRP A 159 -4.97 -19.20 -4.36
N MET A 160 -4.86 -18.59 -3.18
CA MET A 160 -3.58 -18.50 -2.46
C MET A 160 -2.94 -19.88 -2.25
N ALA A 161 -3.72 -20.88 -1.88
CA ALA A 161 -3.25 -22.26 -1.75
C ALA A 161 -2.74 -22.84 -3.07
N SER A 162 -3.32 -22.43 -4.21
CA SER A 162 -2.92 -22.90 -5.54
C SER A 162 -1.66 -22.25 -6.12
N THR A 163 -1.17 -21.14 -5.53
CA THR A 163 -0.01 -20.37 -6.04
C THR A 163 1.29 -21.18 -6.13
N GLU A 164 1.41 -22.28 -5.37
CA GLU A 164 2.54 -23.19 -5.48
C GLU A 164 2.76 -23.69 -6.91
N LYS A 165 1.66 -24.07 -7.57
CA LYS A 165 1.72 -24.57 -8.95
C LYS A 165 2.18 -23.48 -9.92
N LEU A 166 1.82 -22.21 -9.65
CA LEU A 166 2.26 -21.08 -10.47
C LEU A 166 3.76 -20.90 -10.41
N PHE A 167 4.32 -20.86 -9.20
CA PHE A 167 5.77 -20.66 -9.02
C PHE A 167 6.61 -21.89 -9.40
N SER A 168 6.10 -23.11 -9.22
CA SER A 168 6.81 -24.34 -9.64
C SER A 168 6.88 -24.51 -11.16
N LYS A 169 5.92 -23.98 -11.89
CA LYS A 169 5.88 -23.99 -13.36
C LYS A 169 6.57 -22.81 -14.02
N LEU A 170 6.93 -21.77 -13.26
CA LEU A 170 7.58 -20.57 -13.78
C LEU A 170 8.92 -20.95 -14.41
N THR A 171 9.05 -20.81 -15.71
CA THR A 171 10.28 -21.05 -16.44
C THR A 171 11.32 -19.96 -16.17
N ASP A 172 12.60 -20.24 -16.43
CA ASP A 172 13.66 -19.23 -16.27
C ASP A 172 13.44 -18.05 -17.23
N GLN A 173 13.00 -18.32 -18.46
CA GLN A 173 12.70 -17.28 -19.43
C GLN A 173 11.52 -16.37 -18.99
N GLU A 174 10.50 -16.92 -18.36
CA GLU A 174 9.39 -16.14 -17.80
C GLU A 174 9.85 -15.31 -16.61
N PHE A 175 10.66 -15.90 -15.74
CA PHE A 175 11.26 -15.20 -14.61
C PHE A 175 12.09 -14.00 -15.08
N GLU A 176 12.98 -14.19 -16.06
CA GLU A 176 13.81 -13.13 -16.65
C GLU A 176 12.93 -12.03 -17.30
N ARG A 177 11.83 -12.39 -17.97
CA ARG A 177 10.89 -11.42 -18.53
C ARG A 177 10.25 -10.53 -17.45
N HIS A 178 9.78 -11.13 -16.36
CA HIS A 178 9.23 -10.37 -15.23
C HIS A 178 10.29 -9.47 -14.61
N GLN A 179 11.50 -9.99 -14.41
CA GLN A 179 12.62 -9.23 -13.87
C GLN A 179 12.95 -8.03 -14.75
N GLN A 180 13.06 -8.23 -16.05
CA GLN A 180 13.33 -7.15 -17.01
C GLN A 180 12.20 -6.12 -17.06
N SER A 181 10.95 -6.55 -17.02
CA SER A 181 9.80 -5.65 -16.97
C SER A 181 9.82 -4.75 -15.74
N LEU A 182 10.18 -5.27 -14.57
CA LEU A 182 10.33 -4.49 -13.35
C LEU A 182 11.47 -3.47 -13.47
N ILE A 183 12.61 -3.87 -14.04
CA ILE A 183 13.76 -2.99 -14.26
C ILE A 183 13.36 -1.82 -15.17
N VAL A 184 12.73 -2.12 -16.31
CA VAL A 184 12.26 -1.10 -17.26
C VAL A 184 11.27 -0.13 -16.60
N ALA A 185 10.34 -0.65 -15.79
CA ALA A 185 9.38 0.19 -15.07
C ALA A 185 10.07 1.12 -14.05
N LEU A 186 11.10 0.64 -13.34
CA LEU A 186 11.87 1.43 -12.38
C LEU A 186 12.79 2.47 -13.07
N GLU A 187 13.32 2.15 -14.26
CA GLU A 187 14.18 3.05 -15.06
C GLU A 187 13.39 4.11 -15.81
N LYS A 188 12.08 3.90 -16.00
CA LYS A 188 11.22 4.85 -16.70
C LYS A 188 11.27 6.21 -16.00
N LYS A 189 11.66 7.23 -16.76
CA LYS A 189 11.64 8.62 -16.31
C LYS A 189 10.25 9.22 -16.56
N GLY A 190 9.88 10.19 -15.74
CA GLY A 190 8.70 11.00 -16.01
C GLY A 190 8.81 11.68 -17.37
N ASP A 191 7.70 11.80 -18.07
CA ASP A 191 7.58 12.39 -19.41
C ASP A 191 7.22 13.87 -19.38
N SER A 192 7.09 14.45 -18.20
CA SER A 192 6.79 15.86 -17.96
C SER A 192 7.54 16.39 -16.74
N ILE A 193 7.69 17.71 -16.65
CA ILE A 193 8.29 18.38 -15.49
C ILE A 193 7.55 17.97 -14.21
N GLY A 194 6.20 17.92 -14.25
CA GLY A 194 5.40 17.51 -13.09
C GLY A 194 5.64 16.06 -12.68
N ALA A 195 5.74 15.12 -13.63
CA ALA A 195 6.03 13.72 -13.34
C ALA A 195 7.44 13.55 -12.75
N ILE A 196 8.44 14.24 -13.29
CA ILE A 196 9.81 14.23 -12.74
C ILE A 196 9.84 14.84 -11.35
N ALA A 197 9.13 15.96 -11.14
CA ALA A 197 9.03 16.60 -9.84
C ALA A 197 8.36 15.69 -8.81
N GLY A 198 7.28 14.98 -9.18
CA GLY A 198 6.62 13.99 -8.33
C GLY A 198 7.55 12.85 -7.92
N ASP A 199 8.29 12.29 -8.87
CA ASP A 199 9.29 11.25 -8.60
C ASP A 199 10.39 11.72 -7.63
N LEU A 200 10.90 12.93 -7.83
CA LEU A 200 11.93 13.51 -6.96
C LEU A 200 11.38 13.83 -5.57
N TYR A 201 10.14 14.35 -5.51
CA TYR A 201 9.49 14.63 -4.22
C TYR A 201 9.28 13.34 -3.41
N SER A 202 8.83 12.26 -4.05
CA SER A 202 8.71 10.97 -3.38
C SER A 202 10.06 10.48 -2.83
N LEU A 203 11.14 10.62 -3.59
CA LEU A 203 12.49 10.30 -3.09
C LEU A 203 12.92 11.19 -1.93
N ALA A 204 12.58 12.48 -1.96
CA ALA A 204 12.93 13.43 -0.92
C ALA A 204 12.12 13.19 0.38
N ALA A 205 10.81 13.01 0.26
CA ALA A 205 9.87 12.88 1.37
C ALA A 205 9.74 11.44 1.87
N ASP A 206 9.34 10.50 0.99
CA ASP A 206 9.00 9.12 1.38
C ASP A 206 10.26 8.26 1.60
N GLU A 207 11.35 8.57 0.89
CA GLU A 207 12.63 7.87 1.00
C GLU A 207 13.66 8.64 1.83
N LYS A 208 13.23 9.68 2.58
CA LYS A 208 14.06 10.49 3.47
C LYS A 208 15.32 11.04 2.78
N GLY A 209 15.21 11.41 1.49
CA GLY A 209 16.31 11.93 0.68
C GLY A 209 17.25 10.87 0.09
N ASP A 210 16.88 9.59 0.09
CA ASP A 210 17.69 8.58 -0.62
C ASP A 210 17.43 8.63 -2.13
N PHE A 211 18.03 9.59 -2.82
CA PHE A 211 17.93 9.73 -4.26
C PHE A 211 18.53 8.55 -5.05
N ARG A 212 19.19 7.60 -4.39
CA ARG A 212 19.69 6.35 -4.99
C ARG A 212 18.74 5.17 -4.79
N PHE A 213 17.58 5.40 -4.16
CA PHE A 213 16.59 4.34 -3.87
C PHE A 213 16.25 3.48 -5.09
N LYS A 214 15.85 4.11 -6.21
CA LYS A 214 15.52 3.38 -7.46
C LYS A 214 16.71 2.54 -7.95
N LYS A 215 17.94 3.05 -7.90
CA LYS A 215 19.15 2.29 -8.30
C LYS A 215 19.41 1.09 -7.39
N LYS A 216 19.26 1.26 -6.08
CA LYS A 216 19.40 0.15 -5.11
C LYS A 216 18.34 -0.92 -5.33
N LEU A 217 17.10 -0.51 -5.59
CA LEU A 217 16.01 -1.44 -5.87
C LEU A 217 16.23 -2.19 -7.19
N ILE A 218 16.68 -1.53 -8.25
CA ILE A 218 17.04 -2.17 -9.53
C ILE A 218 18.13 -3.21 -9.31
N GLN A 219 19.16 -2.89 -8.52
CA GLN A 219 20.20 -3.88 -8.22
C GLN A 219 19.62 -5.08 -7.46
N ALA A 220 18.79 -4.83 -6.45
CA ALA A 220 18.11 -5.91 -5.71
C ALA A 220 17.21 -6.77 -6.62
N VAL A 221 16.55 -6.16 -7.62
CA VAL A 221 15.77 -6.91 -8.63
C VAL A 221 16.70 -7.77 -9.50
N LYS A 222 17.85 -7.24 -9.96
CA LYS A 222 18.86 -8.00 -10.74
C LYS A 222 19.42 -9.18 -9.97
N ASP A 223 19.56 -9.06 -8.66
CA ASP A 223 20.12 -10.10 -7.79
C ASP A 223 19.11 -11.18 -7.39
N LEU A 224 17.84 -11.06 -7.81
CA LEU A 224 16.80 -12.04 -7.49
C LEU A 224 17.14 -13.42 -8.06
N LYS A 225 16.84 -14.43 -7.24
CA LYS A 225 16.88 -15.84 -7.65
C LYS A 225 15.46 -16.41 -7.57
N LYS A 226 15.08 -17.21 -8.57
CA LYS A 226 13.74 -17.80 -8.69
C LYS A 226 13.31 -18.57 -7.45
N GLU A 227 14.22 -19.37 -6.88
CA GLU A 227 13.97 -20.16 -5.68
C GLU A 227 13.69 -19.27 -4.46
N GLY A 228 14.41 -18.15 -4.34
CA GLY A 228 14.21 -17.17 -3.27
C GLY A 228 12.85 -16.46 -3.37
N VAL A 229 12.42 -16.15 -4.60
CA VAL A 229 11.11 -15.56 -4.88
C VAL A 229 9.99 -16.57 -4.58
N ALA A 230 10.12 -17.82 -5.06
CA ALA A 230 9.15 -18.89 -4.81
C ALA A 230 8.99 -19.20 -3.31
N LYS A 231 10.11 -19.25 -2.57
CA LYS A 231 10.11 -19.42 -1.10
C LYS A 231 9.37 -18.27 -0.40
N THR A 232 9.62 -17.04 -0.82
CA THR A 232 8.95 -15.86 -0.25
C THR A 232 7.46 -15.84 -0.60
N ALA A 233 7.07 -16.23 -1.82
CA ALA A 233 5.67 -16.39 -2.20
C ALA A 233 4.96 -17.46 -1.35
N GLY A 234 5.64 -18.58 -1.09
CA GLY A 234 5.16 -19.61 -0.18
C GLY A 234 4.87 -19.06 1.22
N LYS A 235 5.78 -18.27 1.75
CA LYS A 235 5.60 -17.59 3.03
C LYS A 235 4.40 -16.62 3.01
N ILE A 236 4.27 -15.81 1.97
CA ILE A 236 3.19 -14.82 1.86
C ILE A 236 1.81 -15.52 1.77
N PHE A 237 1.66 -16.50 0.90
CA PHE A 237 0.35 -17.02 0.54
C PHE A 237 -0.09 -18.27 1.31
N ARG A 238 0.85 -19.11 1.76
CA ARG A 238 0.55 -20.44 2.29
C ARG A 238 1.00 -20.68 3.72
N ASP A 239 1.89 -19.84 4.25
CA ASP A 239 2.35 -19.96 5.63
C ASP A 239 1.29 -19.35 6.56
N ASP A 240 0.72 -20.21 7.41
CA ASP A 240 -0.32 -19.82 8.36
C ASP A 240 0.19 -18.88 9.45
N SER A 241 1.50 -18.84 9.67
CA SER A 241 2.12 -17.92 10.62
C SER A 241 2.27 -16.51 10.08
N THR A 242 2.10 -16.28 8.76
CA THR A 242 2.19 -14.94 8.17
C THR A 242 0.98 -14.10 8.57
N PRO A 243 1.20 -12.96 9.25
CA PRO A 243 0.11 -12.12 9.74
C PRO A 243 -0.72 -11.54 8.59
N ARG A 244 -2.03 -11.53 8.76
CA ARG A 244 -2.93 -10.99 7.74
C ARG A 244 -4.20 -10.40 8.31
N LEU A 245 -4.68 -9.36 7.65
CA LEU A 245 -5.95 -8.71 7.92
C LEU A 245 -6.88 -8.90 6.72
N GLU A 246 -8.10 -9.38 6.98
CA GLU A 246 -9.21 -9.41 6.04
C GLU A 246 -10.21 -8.29 6.40
N VAL A 247 -10.45 -7.38 5.48
CA VAL A 247 -11.51 -6.37 5.58
C VAL A 247 -12.63 -6.78 4.66
N LEU A 248 -13.78 -7.09 5.25
CA LEU A 248 -14.94 -7.75 4.63
C LEU A 248 -16.14 -6.81 4.68
N MET A 249 -16.31 -5.96 3.66
CA MET A 249 -17.43 -5.01 3.61
C MET A 249 -18.64 -5.65 2.97
N ARG A 250 -19.74 -5.69 3.72
CA ARG A 250 -21.02 -6.23 3.25
C ARG A 250 -21.87 -5.09 2.66
N ALA A 251 -22.45 -5.35 1.50
CA ALA A 251 -23.40 -4.43 0.86
C ALA A 251 -24.60 -4.16 1.75
N LYS A 252 -25.28 -3.03 1.53
CA LYS A 252 -26.52 -2.67 2.21
C LYS A 252 -27.56 -3.76 2.10
N GLY A 253 -28.10 -4.20 3.23
CA GLY A 253 -29.12 -5.25 3.29
C GLY A 253 -28.60 -6.65 2.97
N SER A 254 -27.29 -6.88 3.03
CA SER A 254 -26.70 -8.20 2.84
C SER A 254 -27.26 -9.21 3.86
N LYS A 255 -27.75 -10.35 3.37
CA LYS A 255 -28.24 -11.47 4.18
C LYS A 255 -27.13 -12.45 4.58
N GLU A 256 -25.89 -12.20 4.18
CA GLU A 256 -24.77 -13.08 4.49
C GLU A 256 -24.47 -13.02 6.01
N LYS A 257 -24.49 -14.18 6.65
CA LYS A 257 -24.23 -14.30 8.09
C LYS A 257 -22.75 -14.02 8.37
N VAL A 258 -22.49 -13.19 9.38
CA VAL A 258 -21.15 -12.96 9.87
C VAL A 258 -20.69 -14.17 10.68
N PRO A 259 -19.61 -14.85 10.29
CA PRO A 259 -19.09 -15.99 11.05
C PRO A 259 -18.63 -15.59 12.46
N GLU A 260 -18.59 -16.54 13.35
CA GLU A 260 -18.00 -16.38 14.69
C GLU A 260 -16.51 -15.99 14.58
N GLY A 261 -16.03 -15.18 15.51
CA GLY A 261 -14.66 -14.68 15.52
C GLY A 261 -14.37 -13.48 14.59
N VAL A 262 -15.35 -13.06 13.81
CA VAL A 262 -15.22 -11.84 12.97
C VAL A 262 -15.61 -10.60 13.77
N ILE A 263 -14.72 -9.61 13.79
CA ILE A 263 -14.92 -8.34 14.50
C ILE A 263 -15.83 -7.45 13.66
N THR A 264 -16.88 -6.88 14.28
CA THR A 264 -17.84 -6.00 13.58
C THR A 264 -17.81 -4.54 14.06
N GLU A 265 -17.17 -4.28 15.20
CA GLU A 265 -17.07 -2.97 15.80
C GLU A 265 -15.68 -2.36 15.57
N THR A 266 -15.62 -1.18 14.94
CA THR A 266 -14.36 -0.50 14.63
C THR A 266 -13.54 -0.19 15.89
N LYS A 267 -14.19 0.18 17.01
CA LYS A 267 -13.51 0.46 18.28
C LYS A 267 -12.86 -0.80 18.85
N LYS A 268 -13.59 -1.92 18.83
CA LYS A 268 -13.07 -3.23 19.28
C LYS A 268 -11.91 -3.70 18.40
N PHE A 269 -12.01 -3.49 17.08
CA PHE A 269 -10.95 -3.81 16.13
C PHE A 269 -9.67 -3.02 16.43
N LYS A 270 -9.78 -1.68 16.61
CA LYS A 270 -8.62 -0.84 16.96
C LYS A 270 -7.95 -1.27 18.27
N ASN A 271 -8.74 -1.62 19.27
CA ASN A 271 -8.22 -2.06 20.57
C ASN A 271 -7.52 -3.43 20.55
N GLN A 272 -7.72 -4.24 19.50
CA GLN A 272 -7.00 -5.52 19.35
C GLN A 272 -5.66 -5.36 18.62
N LEU A 273 -5.45 -4.26 17.92
CA LEU A 273 -4.18 -3.95 17.26
C LEU A 273 -3.20 -3.25 18.21
N ASN A 274 -3.68 -2.65 19.29
CA ASN A 274 -2.88 -2.07 20.37
C ASN A 274 -2.71 -3.10 21.49
#